data_d1b4320d528dc79873a05fef584092df
#
_entry.id   d1b4320d528dc79873a05fef584092df
#
_cell.length_a   1.000
_cell.length_b   1.000
_cell.length_c   1.000
_cell.angle_alpha   90.00
_cell.angle_beta   90.00
_cell.angle_gamma   90.00
#
_symmetry.space_group_name_H-M   'P 1'
#
loop_
_entity.id
_entity.type
_entity.pdbx_description
1 polymer ?
#
loop_
_entity_poly.entity_id
_entity_poly.type
_entity_poly.pdbx_seq_one_letter_code
_entity_poly.pdbx_strand_id
1 'polypeptide(L)'
;ELAESITEVATRNGVPTVALLTDMEQVLGDSVGNALEMHEAIDFLSGKHREQRVYDVTMALAAEMLAVSGVAVDVSDGLCMATEALESGKAAETFGKMVASLGGPADFVENTDKYLEAAPMINTVTAAKTGRVLSMDARKVGLALVSLKGGRTRADQKIDFAVGFTDFIKVGQPVSAETPICIAHTRDQAQLDEATALLREAIVIGEGD
;
A
#
# COMPACT_ATOMS: atom_id res chain seq x y z
N GLU A 1 -20.71 -8.37 11.95
CA GLU A 1 -20.98 -9.84 11.97
C GLU A 1 -19.69 -10.64 11.76
N LEU A 2 -18.98 -10.57 10.58
CA LEU A 2 -17.75 -11.34 10.35
C LEU A 2 -16.64 -10.99 11.34
N ALA A 3 -16.35 -9.70 11.53
CA ALA A 3 -15.33 -9.24 12.48
C ALA A 3 -15.63 -9.69 13.91
N GLU A 4 -16.87 -9.56 14.35
CA GLU A 4 -17.33 -10.02 15.66
C GLU A 4 -17.15 -11.54 15.82
N SER A 5 -17.54 -12.32 14.79
CA SER A 5 -17.37 -13.79 14.81
C SER A 5 -15.89 -14.19 14.92
N ILE A 6 -15.00 -13.54 14.17
CA ILE A 6 -13.56 -13.81 14.20
C ILE A 6 -12.99 -13.46 15.59
N THR A 7 -13.29 -12.29 16.13
CA THR A 7 -12.79 -11.86 17.45
C THR A 7 -13.31 -12.76 18.57
N GLU A 8 -14.57 -13.14 18.51
CA GLU A 8 -15.18 -14.04 19.51
C GLU A 8 -14.54 -15.44 19.50
N VAL A 9 -14.37 -16.03 18.32
CA VAL A 9 -13.75 -17.36 18.20
C VAL A 9 -12.30 -17.33 18.68
N ALA A 10 -11.51 -16.33 18.28
CA ALA A 10 -10.11 -16.20 18.69
C ALA A 10 -9.99 -15.99 20.22
N THR A 11 -10.79 -15.08 20.78
CA THR A 11 -10.78 -14.77 22.21
C THR A 11 -11.21 -15.97 23.06
N ARG A 12 -12.23 -16.73 22.64
CA ARG A 12 -12.66 -17.97 23.32
C ARG A 12 -11.58 -19.05 23.30
N ASN A 13 -10.67 -19.03 22.34
CA ASN A 13 -9.53 -19.94 22.27
C ASN A 13 -8.27 -19.38 22.96
N GLY A 14 -8.41 -18.35 23.80
CA GLY A 14 -7.31 -17.79 24.58
C GLY A 14 -6.40 -16.82 23.82
N VAL A 15 -6.82 -16.35 22.65
CA VAL A 15 -6.11 -15.35 21.86
C VAL A 15 -6.89 -14.03 21.94
N PRO A 16 -6.50 -13.07 22.80
CA PRO A 16 -7.14 -11.75 22.84
C PRO A 16 -7.05 -11.09 21.44
N THR A 17 -8.18 -10.65 20.93
CA THR A 17 -8.26 -10.18 19.54
C THR A 17 -9.15 -8.94 19.45
N VAL A 18 -8.67 -7.93 18.74
CA VAL A 18 -9.42 -6.72 18.36
C VAL A 18 -9.52 -6.68 16.82
N ALA A 19 -10.64 -6.23 16.31
CA ALA A 19 -10.83 -6.02 14.88
C ALA A 19 -11.09 -4.54 14.58
N LEU A 20 -10.30 -3.97 13.68
CA LEU A 20 -10.52 -2.66 13.12
C LEU A 20 -11.17 -2.79 11.74
N LEU A 21 -12.23 -2.03 11.50
CA LEU A 21 -12.87 -1.95 10.20
C LEU A 21 -12.28 -0.77 9.44
N THR A 22 -11.66 -1.04 8.30
CA THR A 22 -11.02 -0.03 7.46
C THR A 22 -11.69 0.04 6.10
N ASP A 23 -11.60 1.21 5.44
CA ASP A 23 -12.10 1.40 4.08
C ASP A 23 -11.19 0.72 3.05
N MET A 24 -11.78 -0.09 2.18
CA MET A 24 -11.13 -0.82 1.08
C MET A 24 -11.55 -0.31 -0.30
N GLU A 25 -12.24 0.83 -0.39
CA GLU A 25 -12.83 1.33 -1.64
C GLU A 25 -11.89 2.22 -2.46
N GLN A 26 -10.61 2.28 -2.09
CA GLN A 26 -9.53 2.89 -2.87
C GLN A 26 -8.18 2.31 -2.46
N VAL A 27 -7.15 2.55 -3.25
CA VAL A 27 -5.76 2.21 -2.90
C VAL A 27 -5.41 2.86 -1.56
N LEU A 28 -4.87 2.08 -0.61
CA LEU A 28 -4.56 2.55 0.74
C LEU A 28 -3.41 3.58 0.71
N GLY A 29 -2.29 3.19 0.13
CA GLY A 29 -1.11 4.04 -0.06
C GLY A 29 -1.09 4.72 -1.43
N ASP A 30 0.09 5.13 -1.85
CA ASP A 30 0.33 5.74 -3.15
C ASP A 30 0.80 4.73 -4.19
N SER A 31 1.17 3.50 -3.76
CA SER A 31 1.78 2.49 -4.61
C SER A 31 0.96 1.19 -4.68
N VAL A 32 1.05 0.51 -5.82
CA VAL A 32 0.51 -0.84 -6.04
C VAL A 32 1.52 -1.63 -6.88
N GLY A 33 2.17 -2.63 -6.28
CA GLY A 33 3.21 -3.45 -6.91
C GLY A 33 4.34 -3.75 -5.93
N ASN A 34 4.92 -4.96 -6.00
CA ASN A 34 5.79 -5.49 -4.93
C ASN A 34 6.97 -4.59 -4.57
N ALA A 35 7.82 -4.22 -5.55
CA ALA A 35 8.99 -3.38 -5.30
C ALA A 35 8.57 -1.94 -4.95
N LEU A 36 7.51 -1.44 -5.59
CA LEU A 36 7.00 -0.08 -5.39
C LEU A 36 6.41 0.10 -3.99
N GLU A 37 5.61 -0.86 -3.51
CA GLU A 37 5.10 -0.87 -2.14
C GLU A 37 6.23 -1.04 -1.11
N MET A 38 7.31 -1.76 -1.45
CA MET A 38 8.48 -1.86 -0.58
C MET A 38 9.21 -0.51 -0.46
N HIS A 39 9.34 0.24 -1.56
CA HIS A 39 9.86 1.62 -1.52
C HIS A 39 8.99 2.52 -0.64
N GLU A 40 7.65 2.47 -0.83
CA GLU A 40 6.72 3.22 0.00
C GLU A 40 6.84 2.86 1.49
N ALA A 41 6.96 1.57 1.82
CA ALA A 41 7.13 1.12 3.20
C ALA A 41 8.44 1.64 3.82
N ILE A 42 9.54 1.66 3.06
CA ILE A 42 10.82 2.21 3.53
C ILE A 42 10.76 3.73 3.68
N ASP A 43 10.14 4.43 2.73
CA ASP A 43 9.95 5.88 2.81
C ASP A 43 9.05 6.25 4.02
N PHE A 44 8.04 5.43 4.32
CA PHE A 44 7.20 5.56 5.51
C PHE A 44 8.02 5.38 6.80
N LEU A 45 8.78 4.29 6.90
CA LEU A 45 9.57 3.97 8.11
C LEU A 45 10.71 4.97 8.34
N SER A 46 11.36 5.44 7.28
CA SER A 46 12.45 6.42 7.36
C SER A 46 11.98 7.86 7.55
N GLY A 47 10.67 8.13 7.43
CA GLY A 47 10.10 9.46 7.52
C GLY A 47 10.28 10.33 6.29
N LYS A 48 10.72 9.76 5.17
CA LYS A 48 10.92 10.49 3.91
C LYS A 48 9.57 10.86 3.27
N HIS A 49 8.61 9.94 3.28
CA HIS A 49 7.22 10.17 2.85
C HIS A 49 6.26 9.28 3.65
N ARG A 50 5.15 9.84 4.10
CA ARG A 50 4.10 9.12 4.82
C ARG A 50 2.74 9.54 4.27
N GLU A 51 2.15 8.72 3.44
CA GLU A 51 0.77 8.91 3.02
C GLU A 51 -0.15 8.81 4.25
N GLN A 52 -1.09 9.75 4.37
CA GLN A 52 -1.86 9.94 5.61
C GLN A 52 -2.73 8.73 5.98
N ARG A 53 -3.37 8.08 5.01
CA ARG A 53 -4.22 6.91 5.27
C ARG A 53 -3.40 5.69 5.69
N VAL A 54 -2.21 5.50 5.07
CA VAL A 54 -1.25 4.46 5.49
C VAL A 54 -0.81 4.73 6.92
N TYR A 55 -0.51 5.99 7.25
CA TYR A 55 -0.13 6.39 8.60
C TYR A 55 -1.24 6.07 9.60
N ASP A 56 -2.47 6.53 9.35
CA ASP A 56 -3.59 6.37 10.27
C ASP A 56 -3.89 4.89 10.54
N VAL A 57 -3.95 4.06 9.49
CA VAL A 57 -4.22 2.63 9.63
C VAL A 57 -3.06 1.91 10.34
N THR A 58 -1.82 2.21 9.96
CA THR A 58 -0.63 1.58 10.57
C THR A 58 -0.53 1.90 12.05
N MET A 59 -0.71 3.17 12.41
CA MET A 59 -0.62 3.60 13.80
C MET A 59 -1.77 3.06 14.66
N ALA A 60 -2.99 3.01 14.12
CA ALA A 60 -4.13 2.41 14.81
C ALA A 60 -3.88 0.91 15.08
N LEU A 61 -3.43 0.16 14.08
CA LEU A 61 -3.12 -1.27 14.24
C LEU A 61 -1.96 -1.50 15.23
N ALA A 62 -0.90 -0.69 15.15
CA ALA A 62 0.23 -0.80 16.07
C ALA A 62 -0.17 -0.50 17.52
N ALA A 63 -0.98 0.53 17.74
CA ALA A 63 -1.48 0.92 19.07
C ALA A 63 -2.34 -0.20 19.69
N GLU A 64 -3.28 -0.75 18.93
CA GLU A 64 -4.11 -1.87 19.38
C GLU A 64 -3.27 -3.12 19.67
N MET A 65 -2.30 -3.44 18.82
CA MET A 65 -1.41 -4.58 19.03
C MET A 65 -0.58 -4.46 20.31
N LEU A 66 -0.05 -3.27 20.60
CA LEU A 66 0.68 -3.00 21.84
C LEU A 66 -0.20 -3.11 23.08
N ALA A 67 -1.43 -2.60 23.01
CA ALA A 67 -2.40 -2.70 24.11
C ALA A 67 -2.86 -4.15 24.35
N VAL A 68 -3.26 -4.87 23.29
CA VAL A 68 -3.73 -6.26 23.40
C VAL A 68 -2.64 -7.21 23.88
N SER A 69 -1.38 -6.95 23.52
CA SER A 69 -0.23 -7.75 23.99
C SER A 69 0.18 -7.45 25.43
N GLY A 70 -0.39 -6.40 26.06
CA GLY A 70 -0.03 -5.98 27.41
C GLY A 70 1.32 -5.26 27.50
N VAL A 71 1.91 -4.85 26.39
CA VAL A 71 3.12 -4.01 26.33
C VAL A 71 2.77 -2.57 26.69
N ALA A 72 1.66 -2.06 26.17
CA ALA A 72 1.09 -0.77 26.54
C ALA A 72 -0.04 -0.95 27.55
N VAL A 73 -0.28 0.08 28.37
CA VAL A 73 -1.36 0.09 29.37
C VAL A 73 -2.73 0.15 28.70
N ASP A 74 -2.83 0.93 27.63
CA ASP A 74 -4.03 1.11 26.81
C ASP A 74 -3.66 1.51 25.37
N VAL A 75 -4.66 1.72 24.52
CA VAL A 75 -4.47 2.11 23.12
C VAL A 75 -3.79 3.48 22.96
N SER A 76 -4.06 4.43 23.88
CA SER A 76 -3.43 5.76 23.86
C SER A 76 -1.93 5.68 24.17
N ASP A 77 -1.56 4.89 25.17
CA ASP A 77 -0.16 4.59 25.49
C ASP A 77 0.51 3.84 24.34
N GLY A 78 -0.17 2.85 23.76
CA GLY A 78 0.29 2.14 22.56
C GLY A 78 0.55 3.06 21.37
N LEU A 79 -0.31 4.05 21.15
CA LEU A 79 -0.13 5.06 20.10
C LEU A 79 1.13 5.92 20.37
N CYS A 80 1.34 6.34 21.60
CA CYS A 80 2.53 7.09 21.99
C CYS A 80 3.82 6.27 21.73
N MET A 81 3.83 4.99 22.14
CA MET A 81 4.96 4.08 21.94
C MET A 81 5.25 3.83 20.46
N ALA A 82 4.20 3.59 19.65
CA ALA A 82 4.34 3.39 18.21
C ALA A 82 4.88 4.64 17.52
N THR A 83 4.37 5.83 17.90
CA THR A 83 4.84 7.12 17.40
C THR A 83 6.33 7.33 17.73
N GLU A 84 6.74 7.09 18.99
CA GLU A 84 8.14 7.20 19.38
C GLU A 84 9.03 6.24 18.58
N ALA A 85 8.60 4.99 18.38
CA ALA A 85 9.37 4.01 17.61
C ALA A 85 9.54 4.44 16.14
N LEU A 86 8.50 5.03 15.55
CA LEU A 86 8.53 5.53 14.17
C LEU A 86 9.39 6.79 14.04
N GLU A 87 9.19 7.78 14.91
CA GLU A 87 9.90 9.07 14.84
C GLU A 87 11.38 8.97 15.24
N SER A 88 11.74 8.06 16.14
CA SER A 88 13.14 7.82 16.53
C SER A 88 13.94 7.02 15.51
N GLY A 89 13.30 6.46 14.46
CA GLY A 89 13.94 5.58 13.49
C GLY A 89 14.12 4.12 13.95
N LYS A 90 13.72 3.78 15.18
CA LYS A 90 13.80 2.38 15.69
C LYS A 90 12.99 1.40 14.86
N ALA A 91 11.86 1.85 14.30
CA ALA A 91 11.03 1.02 13.42
C ALA A 91 11.79 0.66 12.12
N ALA A 92 12.44 1.62 11.48
CA ALA A 92 13.28 1.39 10.29
C ALA A 92 14.47 0.48 10.60
N GLU A 93 15.17 0.71 11.73
CA GLU A 93 16.27 -0.15 12.19
C GLU A 93 15.81 -1.60 12.40
N THR A 94 14.65 -1.79 13.05
CA THR A 94 14.08 -3.12 13.30
C THR A 94 13.69 -3.81 12.00
N PHE A 95 13.12 -3.08 11.04
CA PHE A 95 12.83 -3.59 9.71
C PHE A 95 14.11 -4.06 8.99
N GLY A 96 15.18 -3.27 9.01
CA GLY A 96 16.47 -3.66 8.44
C GLY A 96 17.04 -4.95 9.08
N LYS A 97 16.96 -5.09 10.41
CA LYS A 97 17.36 -6.31 11.13
C LYS A 97 16.49 -7.52 10.72
N MET A 98 15.19 -7.32 10.54
CA MET A 98 14.27 -8.37 10.07
C MET A 98 14.66 -8.84 8.67
N VAL A 99 14.89 -7.92 7.72
CA VAL A 99 15.34 -8.23 6.36
C VAL A 99 16.63 -9.05 6.39
N ALA A 100 17.63 -8.60 7.14
CA ALA A 100 18.92 -9.31 7.29
C ALA A 100 18.75 -10.70 7.89
N SER A 101 17.88 -10.86 8.89
CA SER A 101 17.60 -12.15 9.54
C SER A 101 16.91 -13.15 8.61
N LEU A 102 16.15 -12.64 7.63
CA LEU A 102 15.50 -13.44 6.58
C LEU A 102 16.45 -13.75 5.41
N GLY A 103 17.72 -13.35 5.47
CA GLY A 103 18.75 -13.59 4.46
C GLY A 103 18.85 -12.49 3.39
N GLY A 104 18.17 -11.36 3.58
CA GLY A 104 18.30 -10.17 2.74
C GLY A 104 19.57 -9.36 3.05
N PRO A 105 19.84 -8.30 2.26
CA PRO A 105 21.00 -7.44 2.48
C PRO A 105 20.90 -6.67 3.81
N ALA A 106 22.00 -6.53 4.52
CA ALA A 106 22.04 -5.79 5.78
C ALA A 106 21.84 -4.26 5.59
N ASP A 107 22.19 -3.76 4.40
CA ASP A 107 22.07 -2.36 4.00
C ASP A 107 20.83 -2.10 3.11
N PHE A 108 19.80 -2.93 3.23
CA PHE A 108 18.61 -2.87 2.36
C PHE A 108 17.84 -1.55 2.47
N VAL A 109 17.68 -1.05 3.70
CA VAL A 109 16.92 0.18 3.96
C VAL A 109 17.63 1.41 3.40
N GLU A 110 18.97 1.44 3.52
CA GLU A 110 19.79 2.55 3.05
C GLU A 110 20.03 2.54 1.54
N ASN A 111 20.00 1.35 0.93
CA ASN A 111 20.37 1.13 -0.47
C ASN A 111 19.30 0.36 -1.26
N THR A 112 18.04 0.67 -1.02
CA THR A 112 16.87 -0.05 -1.59
C THR A 112 16.94 -0.16 -3.11
N ASP A 113 17.29 0.91 -3.82
CA ASP A 113 17.40 0.96 -5.29
C ASP A 113 18.43 -0.01 -5.87
N LYS A 114 19.41 -0.42 -5.06
CA LYS A 114 20.41 -1.40 -5.47
C LYS A 114 19.85 -2.82 -5.55
N TYR A 115 18.81 -3.10 -4.80
CA TYR A 115 18.26 -4.45 -4.62
C TYR A 115 16.89 -4.64 -5.27
N LEU A 116 16.15 -3.58 -5.50
CA LEU A 116 14.85 -3.60 -6.16
C LEU A 116 15.00 -3.14 -7.61
N GLU A 117 14.66 -4.02 -8.53
CA GLU A 117 14.70 -3.71 -9.96
C GLU A 117 13.62 -2.69 -10.33
N ALA A 118 13.98 -1.66 -11.09
CA ALA A 118 13.02 -0.74 -11.69
C ALA A 118 12.50 -1.27 -13.03
N ALA A 119 11.24 -0.99 -13.34
CA ALA A 119 10.69 -1.29 -14.66
C ALA A 119 11.34 -0.38 -15.73
N PRO A 120 11.56 -0.88 -16.96
CA PRO A 120 12.24 -0.12 -18.02
C PRO A 120 11.41 1.03 -18.59
N MET A 121 10.07 1.00 -18.40
CA MET A 121 9.17 2.05 -18.87
C MET A 121 8.38 2.61 -17.70
N ILE A 122 8.48 3.94 -17.53
CA ILE A 122 7.76 4.68 -16.50
C ILE A 122 6.96 5.77 -17.20
N ASN A 123 5.64 5.71 -17.15
CA ASN A 123 4.76 6.60 -17.90
C ASN A 123 3.58 7.06 -17.06
N THR A 124 3.22 8.33 -17.24
CA THR A 124 2.03 8.90 -16.61
C THR A 124 0.76 8.39 -17.28
N VAL A 125 -0.17 7.91 -16.47
CA VAL A 125 -1.55 7.62 -16.89
C VAL A 125 -2.43 8.79 -16.52
N THR A 126 -3.13 9.38 -17.50
CA THR A 126 -3.99 10.54 -17.28
C THR A 126 -5.47 10.17 -17.17
N ALA A 127 -6.24 11.03 -16.53
CA ALA A 127 -7.67 10.86 -16.29
C ALA A 127 -8.50 10.75 -17.58
N ALA A 128 -8.07 11.41 -18.67
CA ALA A 128 -8.78 11.51 -19.96
C ALA A 128 -10.20 12.12 -19.86
N LYS A 129 -10.59 12.61 -18.70
CA LYS A 129 -11.88 13.26 -18.41
C LYS A 129 -11.68 14.42 -17.43
N THR A 130 -12.56 15.39 -17.47
CA THR A 130 -12.63 16.48 -16.48
C THR A 130 -13.76 16.18 -15.50
N GLY A 131 -13.54 16.45 -14.21
CA GLY A 131 -14.51 16.22 -13.15
C GLY A 131 -13.87 16.04 -11.80
N ARG A 132 -14.44 15.17 -10.99
CA ARG A 132 -13.91 14.74 -9.68
C ARG A 132 -13.85 13.21 -9.65
N VAL A 133 -12.86 12.65 -8.97
CA VAL A 133 -12.81 11.21 -8.69
C VAL A 133 -13.93 10.87 -7.71
N LEU A 134 -14.95 10.15 -8.16
CA LEU A 134 -16.13 9.78 -7.37
C LEU A 134 -15.92 8.48 -6.61
N SER A 135 -15.25 7.51 -7.23
CA SER A 135 -14.93 6.22 -6.61
C SER A 135 -13.75 5.57 -7.32
N MET A 136 -13.14 4.59 -6.63
CA MET A 136 -12.09 3.73 -7.17
C MET A 136 -12.41 2.28 -6.82
N ASP A 137 -12.38 1.41 -7.81
CA ASP A 137 -12.49 -0.05 -7.61
C ASP A 137 -11.09 -0.63 -7.35
N ALA A 138 -10.73 -0.76 -6.08
CA ALA A 138 -9.42 -1.29 -5.67
C ALA A 138 -9.17 -2.72 -6.20
N ARG A 139 -10.23 -3.52 -6.38
CA ARG A 139 -10.11 -4.87 -6.97
C ARG A 139 -9.70 -4.78 -8.44
N LYS A 140 -10.29 -3.88 -9.22
CA LYS A 140 -9.89 -3.67 -10.63
C LYS A 140 -8.47 -3.14 -10.73
N VAL A 141 -8.03 -2.26 -9.83
CA VAL A 141 -6.63 -1.84 -9.75
C VAL A 141 -5.71 -3.04 -9.51
N GLY A 142 -6.08 -3.95 -8.58
CA GLY A 142 -5.35 -5.20 -8.36
C GLY A 142 -5.32 -6.11 -9.59
N LEU A 143 -6.41 -6.17 -10.38
CA LEU A 143 -6.44 -6.92 -11.64
C LEU A 143 -5.56 -6.28 -12.72
N ALA A 144 -5.47 -4.94 -12.76
CA ALA A 144 -4.53 -4.24 -13.63
C ALA A 144 -3.07 -4.59 -13.26
N LEU A 145 -2.72 -4.71 -11.97
CA LEU A 145 -1.41 -5.21 -11.56
C LEU A 145 -1.15 -6.65 -12.03
N VAL A 146 -2.17 -7.52 -11.95
CA VAL A 146 -2.06 -8.91 -12.42
C VAL A 146 -1.81 -8.97 -13.94
N SER A 147 -2.44 -8.09 -14.75
CA SER A 147 -2.19 -8.02 -16.19
C SER A 147 -0.75 -7.65 -16.51
N LEU A 148 -0.10 -6.83 -15.70
CA LEU A 148 1.34 -6.52 -15.77
C LEU A 148 2.24 -7.67 -15.33
N LYS A 149 1.70 -8.80 -14.86
CA LYS A 149 2.42 -9.90 -14.19
C LYS A 149 3.00 -9.51 -12.82
N GLY A 150 2.61 -8.40 -12.23
CA GLY A 150 2.94 -8.01 -10.86
C GLY A 150 2.21 -8.83 -9.79
N GLY A 151 1.22 -9.60 -10.21
CA GLY A 151 0.53 -10.63 -9.43
C GLY A 151 0.41 -11.92 -10.23
N ARG A 152 -0.20 -12.96 -9.65
CA ARG A 152 -0.37 -14.26 -10.30
C ARG A 152 -1.81 -14.76 -10.19
N THR A 153 -2.28 -15.45 -11.24
CA THR A 153 -3.57 -16.15 -11.26
C THR A 153 -3.41 -17.65 -10.97
N ARG A 154 -2.18 -18.18 -11.07
CA ARG A 154 -1.82 -19.57 -10.82
C ARG A 154 -0.55 -19.64 -9.98
N ALA A 155 -0.43 -20.63 -9.12
CA ALA A 155 0.68 -20.77 -8.17
C ALA A 155 2.06 -20.95 -8.84
N ASP A 156 2.09 -21.50 -10.06
CA ASP A 156 3.31 -21.76 -10.84
C ASP A 156 3.82 -20.55 -11.65
N GLN A 157 3.05 -19.48 -11.71
CA GLN A 157 3.46 -18.26 -12.43
C GLN A 157 4.51 -17.48 -11.62
N LYS A 158 5.51 -16.94 -12.34
CA LYS A 158 6.47 -15.99 -11.79
C LYS A 158 5.84 -14.60 -11.71
N ILE A 159 6.12 -13.91 -10.61
CA ILE A 159 5.74 -12.52 -10.39
C ILE A 159 6.88 -11.62 -10.87
N ASP A 160 6.54 -10.58 -11.60
CA ASP A 160 7.45 -9.48 -11.92
C ASP A 160 7.34 -8.43 -10.82
N PHE A 161 8.35 -8.31 -9.99
CA PHE A 161 8.36 -7.41 -8.84
C PHE A 161 8.55 -5.94 -9.21
N ALA A 162 9.06 -5.64 -10.41
CA ALA A 162 9.39 -4.28 -10.83
C ALA A 162 8.19 -3.50 -11.40
N VAL A 163 7.12 -4.21 -11.80
CA VAL A 163 5.95 -3.58 -12.42
C VAL A 163 4.91 -3.16 -11.40
N GLY A 164 4.11 -2.16 -11.76
CA GLY A 164 3.03 -1.68 -10.92
C GLY A 164 2.69 -0.21 -11.18
N PHE A 165 2.24 0.46 -10.15
CA PHE A 165 1.76 1.83 -10.22
C PHE A 165 2.20 2.61 -8.99
N THR A 166 2.48 3.92 -9.16
CA THR A 166 2.76 4.86 -8.08
C THR A 166 1.95 6.13 -8.24
N ASP A 167 1.96 6.97 -7.21
CA ASP A 167 1.33 8.30 -7.21
C ASP A 167 -0.17 8.26 -7.55
N PHE A 168 -0.90 7.32 -6.95
CA PHE A 168 -2.34 7.19 -7.16
C PHE A 168 -3.10 8.42 -6.68
N ILE A 169 -3.95 8.94 -7.57
CA ILE A 169 -4.95 9.94 -7.21
C ILE A 169 -5.91 9.38 -6.15
N LYS A 170 -6.45 10.25 -5.30
CA LYS A 170 -7.39 9.85 -4.25
C LYS A 170 -8.83 10.21 -4.61
N VAL A 171 -9.77 9.45 -4.05
CA VAL A 171 -11.20 9.76 -4.16
C VAL A 171 -11.48 11.17 -3.62
N GLY A 172 -12.32 11.92 -4.31
CA GLY A 172 -12.66 13.30 -3.98
C GLY A 172 -11.78 14.37 -4.64
N GLN A 173 -10.67 14.01 -5.30
CA GLN A 173 -9.78 14.99 -5.96
C GLN A 173 -10.37 15.47 -7.29
N PRO A 174 -10.25 16.79 -7.60
CA PRO A 174 -10.62 17.33 -8.90
C PRO A 174 -9.60 16.94 -9.96
N VAL A 175 -10.05 16.67 -11.18
CA VAL A 175 -9.22 16.28 -12.31
C VAL A 175 -9.62 17.00 -13.59
N SER A 176 -8.64 17.28 -14.45
CA SER A 176 -8.81 17.57 -15.87
C SER A 176 -8.43 16.34 -16.70
N ALA A 177 -8.68 16.36 -17.99
CA ALA A 177 -8.31 15.26 -18.87
C ALA A 177 -6.81 14.93 -18.85
N GLU A 178 -5.96 15.90 -18.53
CA GLU A 178 -4.49 15.78 -18.47
C GLU A 178 -3.95 15.49 -17.07
N THR A 179 -4.82 15.51 -16.04
CA THR A 179 -4.39 15.25 -14.68
C THR A 179 -3.90 13.80 -14.54
N PRO A 180 -2.67 13.58 -14.00
CA PRO A 180 -2.19 12.24 -13.67
C PRO A 180 -3.12 11.55 -12.69
N ILE A 181 -3.50 10.29 -12.99
CA ILE A 181 -4.22 9.42 -12.05
C ILE A 181 -3.28 8.43 -11.37
N CYS A 182 -2.18 8.11 -12.01
CA CYS A 182 -1.03 7.38 -11.44
C CYS A 182 0.15 7.43 -12.42
N ILE A 183 1.28 6.89 -11.99
CA ILE A 183 2.44 6.56 -12.83
C ILE A 183 2.48 5.04 -12.99
N ALA A 184 2.50 4.55 -14.22
CA ALA A 184 2.61 3.13 -14.54
C ALA A 184 4.07 2.73 -14.78
N HIS A 185 4.50 1.66 -14.14
CA HIS A 185 5.80 1.01 -14.26
C HIS A 185 5.62 -0.30 -15.02
N THR A 186 6.07 -0.38 -16.28
CA THR A 186 5.77 -1.48 -17.19
C THR A 186 7.00 -1.99 -17.93
N ARG A 187 6.93 -3.17 -18.53
CA ARG A 187 8.02 -3.74 -19.36
C ARG A 187 7.99 -3.26 -20.80
N ASP A 188 6.79 -2.99 -21.33
CA ASP A 188 6.59 -2.60 -22.73
C ASP A 188 5.31 -1.77 -22.91
N GLN A 189 5.12 -1.27 -24.15
CA GLN A 189 3.97 -0.45 -24.52
C GLN A 189 2.64 -1.22 -24.45
N ALA A 190 2.64 -2.50 -24.78
CA ALA A 190 1.40 -3.30 -24.75
C ALA A 190 0.87 -3.43 -23.32
N GLN A 191 1.76 -3.67 -22.35
CA GLN A 191 1.40 -3.65 -20.92
C GLN A 191 0.87 -2.28 -20.48
N LEU A 192 1.51 -1.20 -20.92
CA LEU A 192 1.06 0.16 -20.59
C LEU A 192 -0.35 0.44 -21.11
N ASP A 193 -0.62 0.05 -22.37
CA ASP A 193 -1.93 0.28 -23.00
C ASP A 193 -3.04 -0.51 -22.29
N GLU A 194 -2.79 -1.79 -22.00
CA GLU A 194 -3.72 -2.66 -21.28
C GLU A 194 -4.00 -2.15 -19.86
N ALA A 195 -2.95 -1.84 -19.10
CA ALA A 195 -3.09 -1.32 -17.74
C ALA A 195 -3.82 0.04 -17.72
N THR A 196 -3.52 0.93 -18.67
CA THR A 196 -4.19 2.23 -18.80
C THR A 196 -5.70 2.05 -19.01
N ALA A 197 -6.11 1.12 -19.87
CA ALA A 197 -7.52 0.83 -20.10
C ALA A 197 -8.21 0.34 -18.83
N LEU A 198 -7.62 -0.63 -18.12
CA LEU A 198 -8.16 -1.18 -16.87
C LEU A 198 -8.25 -0.12 -15.76
N LEU A 199 -7.22 0.72 -15.62
CA LEU A 199 -7.22 1.79 -14.61
C LEU A 199 -8.31 2.84 -14.86
N ARG A 200 -8.55 3.21 -16.13
CA ARG A 200 -9.62 4.13 -16.50
C ARG A 200 -11.03 3.56 -16.29
N GLU A 201 -11.16 2.22 -16.29
CA GLU A 201 -12.39 1.54 -15.89
C GLU A 201 -12.53 1.42 -14.36
N ALA A 202 -11.41 1.38 -13.64
CA ALA A 202 -11.39 1.27 -12.18
C ALA A 202 -11.72 2.60 -11.49
N ILE A 203 -11.38 3.73 -12.12
CA ILE A 203 -11.50 5.06 -11.52
C ILE A 203 -12.68 5.80 -12.17
N VAL A 204 -13.72 6.01 -11.39
CA VAL A 204 -14.93 6.71 -11.85
C VAL A 204 -14.73 8.21 -11.68
N ILE A 205 -14.84 8.94 -12.80
CA ILE A 205 -14.75 10.40 -12.83
C ILE A 205 -16.08 10.95 -13.33
N GLY A 206 -16.63 11.92 -12.61
CA GLY A 206 -17.89 12.56 -12.91
C GLY A 206 -18.00 13.96 -12.34
N GLU A 207 -19.16 14.61 -12.54
CA GLU A 207 -19.47 15.87 -11.87
C GLU A 207 -19.66 15.57 -10.38
N GLY A 208 -18.85 16.20 -9.53
CA GLY A 208 -19.05 16.16 -8.08
C GLY A 208 -20.15 17.13 -7.69
N ASP A 209 -20.94 16.75 -6.69
CA ASP A 209 -21.93 17.65 -6.07
C ASP A 209 -21.25 18.86 -5.41
#